data_2135f938938f7f0cdea1368a14e4df0a
#
_entry.id   2135f938938f7f0cdea1368a14e4df0a
#
_cell.length_a   1.000
_cell.length_b   1.000
_cell.length_c   1.000
_cell.angle_alpha   90.00
_cell.angle_beta   90.00
_cell.angle_gamma   90.00
#
_symmetry.space_group_name_H-M   'P 1'
#
loop_
_entity.id
_entity.type
_entity.pdbx_description
1 polymer ?
#
loop_
_entity_poly.entity_id
_entity_poly.type
_entity_poly.pdbx_seq_one_letter_code
_entity_poly.pdbx_strand_id
1 'polypeptide(L)'
;TNLQNISGKQKNIFVADENWMIVDIDLEQGDSRGVGAIAWNWFVESHGEEWAGKYLDACESGDLHTTVTQMAWPKLEWTQDSKANRLVAEQLAYRDKSYRDLSKGLGHGSNYLGQPNTMSQHAKLPVSVIADFQRNYFTAFQCIPAWQIETIRQLRETRCLITPWGRRRYFWNDPNAVPTHNAAIAYSPQS
;
A
#
# COMPACT_ATOMS: atom_id res chain seq x y z
N THR A 1 -21.10 -9.61 -7.12
CA THR A 1 -19.82 -10.37 -7.12
C THR A 1 -18.73 -9.43 -7.58
N ASN A 2 -17.65 -9.29 -6.81
CA ASN A 2 -16.53 -8.44 -7.19
C ASN A 2 -15.58 -9.25 -8.09
N LEU A 3 -15.58 -8.96 -9.38
CA LEU A 3 -14.76 -9.65 -10.38
C LEU A 3 -13.25 -9.45 -10.16
N GLN A 4 -12.85 -8.37 -9.47
CA GLN A 4 -11.45 -8.10 -9.15
C GLN A 4 -10.83 -9.13 -8.21
N ASN A 5 -11.66 -9.80 -7.38
CA ASN A 5 -11.20 -10.80 -6.42
C ASN A 5 -11.17 -12.24 -6.97
N ILE A 6 -11.45 -12.43 -8.25
CA ILE A 6 -11.39 -13.75 -8.88
C ILE A 6 -9.92 -14.06 -9.18
N SER A 7 -9.49 -15.27 -8.80
CA SER A 7 -8.09 -15.70 -9.06
C SER A 7 -7.79 -15.68 -10.57
N GLY A 8 -6.57 -15.34 -10.94
CA GLY A 8 -6.14 -15.29 -12.34
C GLY A 8 -6.42 -16.57 -13.11
N LYS A 9 -6.34 -17.74 -12.44
CA LYS A 9 -6.66 -19.05 -13.03
C LYS A 9 -8.16 -19.21 -13.38
N GLN A 10 -9.04 -18.51 -12.66
CA GLN A 10 -10.49 -18.56 -12.87
C GLN A 10 -10.98 -17.48 -13.84
N LYS A 11 -10.17 -16.47 -14.13
CA LYS A 11 -10.53 -15.40 -15.08
C LYS A 11 -10.82 -15.96 -16.49
N ASN A 12 -10.24 -17.10 -16.85
CA ASN A 12 -10.44 -17.75 -18.15
C ASN A 12 -11.88 -18.25 -18.40
N ILE A 13 -12.75 -18.27 -17.38
CA ILE A 13 -14.18 -18.59 -17.57
C ILE A 13 -14.97 -17.42 -18.18
N PHE A 14 -14.40 -16.20 -18.12
CA PHE A 14 -15.02 -15.04 -18.75
C PHE A 14 -14.54 -14.97 -20.18
N VAL A 15 -15.43 -15.17 -21.10
CA VAL A 15 -15.20 -15.05 -22.54
C VAL A 15 -16.02 -13.90 -23.08
N ALA A 16 -15.48 -13.18 -24.07
CA ALA A 16 -16.25 -12.17 -24.77
C ALA A 16 -17.30 -12.83 -25.69
N ASP A 17 -18.38 -12.11 -25.95
CA ASP A 17 -19.34 -12.49 -26.97
C ASP A 17 -18.70 -12.47 -28.36
N GLU A 18 -19.34 -13.10 -29.35
CA GLU A 18 -18.84 -13.12 -30.71
C GLU A 18 -18.62 -11.70 -31.24
N ASN A 19 -17.44 -11.44 -31.83
CA ASN A 19 -16.97 -10.15 -32.30
C ASN A 19 -16.70 -9.08 -31.22
N TRP A 20 -16.64 -9.46 -29.93
CA TRP A 20 -16.25 -8.60 -28.81
C TRP A 20 -14.93 -9.06 -28.19
N MET A 21 -14.26 -8.16 -27.47
CA MET A 21 -13.08 -8.48 -26.66
C MET A 21 -13.27 -7.98 -25.23
N ILE A 22 -12.72 -8.71 -24.27
CA ILE A 22 -12.58 -8.23 -22.89
C ILE A 22 -11.25 -7.52 -22.78
N VAL A 23 -11.27 -6.27 -22.31
CA VAL A 23 -10.06 -5.49 -22.02
C VAL A 23 -9.93 -5.39 -20.52
N ASP A 24 -8.80 -5.85 -19.96
CA ASP A 24 -8.43 -5.69 -18.55
C ASP A 24 -7.38 -4.59 -18.44
N ILE A 25 -7.72 -3.52 -17.73
CA ILE A 25 -6.81 -2.38 -17.52
C ILE A 25 -6.52 -2.30 -16.03
N ASP A 26 -5.26 -2.53 -15.65
CA ASP A 26 -4.78 -2.39 -14.28
C ASP A 26 -3.86 -1.18 -14.17
N LEU A 27 -4.07 -0.36 -13.14
CA LEU A 27 -3.21 0.79 -12.85
C LEU A 27 -2.01 0.31 -12.03
N GLU A 28 -0.82 0.47 -12.59
CA GLU A 28 0.40 0.13 -11.87
C GLU A 28 0.50 0.90 -10.56
N GLN A 29 0.51 0.14 -9.45
CA GLN A 29 0.59 0.67 -8.08
C GLN A 29 -0.50 1.71 -7.75
N GLY A 30 -1.69 1.63 -8.35
CA GLY A 30 -2.76 2.63 -8.24
C GLY A 30 -3.07 3.01 -6.79
N ASP A 31 -3.27 2.03 -5.90
CA ASP A 31 -3.50 2.26 -4.47
C ASP A 31 -2.35 3.02 -3.79
N SER A 32 -1.10 2.62 -4.05
CA SER A 32 0.08 3.25 -3.44
C SER A 32 0.26 4.68 -3.94
N ARG A 33 0.07 4.92 -5.23
CA ARG A 33 0.09 6.27 -5.82
C ARG A 33 -1.02 7.13 -5.23
N GLY A 34 -2.22 6.56 -5.04
CA GLY A 34 -3.33 7.24 -4.39
C GLY A 34 -3.00 7.68 -2.96
N VAL A 35 -2.43 6.79 -2.15
CA VAL A 35 -1.96 7.13 -0.79
C VAL A 35 -0.90 8.22 -0.84
N GLY A 36 0.11 8.10 -1.72
CA GLY A 36 1.18 9.09 -1.86
C GLY A 36 0.67 10.47 -2.27
N ALA A 37 -0.22 10.52 -3.25
CA ALA A 37 -0.81 11.78 -3.73
C ALA A 37 -1.67 12.47 -2.65
N ILE A 38 -2.44 11.70 -1.87
CA ILE A 38 -3.24 12.26 -0.77
C ILE A 38 -2.33 12.78 0.34
N ALA A 39 -1.32 12.02 0.74
CA ALA A 39 -0.36 12.44 1.76
C ALA A 39 0.39 13.70 1.31
N TRP A 40 0.86 13.75 0.07
CA TRP A 40 1.49 14.94 -0.49
C TRP A 40 0.57 16.15 -0.43
N ASN A 41 -0.64 16.02 -0.94
CA ASN A 41 -1.61 17.12 -0.97
C ASN A 41 -1.98 17.67 0.43
N TRP A 42 -1.99 16.79 1.44
CA TRP A 42 -2.34 17.22 2.80
C TRP A 42 -1.18 17.87 3.56
N PHE A 43 0.05 17.50 3.23
CA PHE A 43 1.20 17.86 4.07
C PHE A 43 2.27 18.71 3.38
N VAL A 44 2.17 18.93 2.06
CA VAL A 44 3.21 19.68 1.33
C VAL A 44 3.40 21.11 1.86
N GLU A 45 2.31 21.81 2.18
CA GLU A 45 2.39 23.17 2.70
C GLU A 45 2.99 23.24 4.11
N SER A 46 2.77 22.22 4.95
CA SER A 46 3.20 22.23 6.36
C SER A 46 4.55 21.56 6.59
N HIS A 47 4.96 20.60 5.76
CA HIS A 47 6.17 19.80 5.94
C HIS A 47 7.16 19.88 4.78
N GLY A 48 6.78 20.52 3.67
CA GLY A 48 7.58 20.65 2.45
C GLY A 48 7.51 19.43 1.52
N GLU A 49 7.96 19.66 0.28
CA GLU A 49 7.85 18.68 -0.81
C GLU A 49 8.65 17.40 -0.52
N GLU A 50 9.87 17.51 -0.04
CA GLU A 50 10.74 16.36 0.22
C GLU A 50 10.11 15.38 1.22
N TRP A 51 9.53 15.89 2.31
CA TRP A 51 8.90 15.05 3.32
C TRP A 51 7.56 14.48 2.86
N ALA A 52 6.69 15.31 2.28
CA ALA A 52 5.35 14.92 1.86
C ALA A 52 5.37 14.04 0.60
N GLY A 53 6.30 14.30 -0.32
CA GLY A 53 6.42 13.62 -1.61
C GLY A 53 7.16 12.29 -1.57
N LYS A 54 7.93 12.03 -0.54
CA LYS A 54 8.88 10.90 -0.49
C LYS A 54 8.28 9.55 -0.87
N TYR A 55 7.04 9.28 -0.45
CA TYR A 55 6.36 8.04 -0.80
C TYR A 55 5.84 8.04 -2.24
N LEU A 56 5.31 9.16 -2.70
CA LEU A 56 4.87 9.33 -4.09
C LEU A 56 6.06 9.20 -5.05
N ASP A 57 7.18 9.84 -4.75
CA ASP A 57 8.42 9.75 -5.54
C ASP A 57 8.92 8.30 -5.62
N ALA A 58 8.83 7.54 -4.52
CA ALA A 58 9.16 6.12 -4.53
C ALA A 58 8.23 5.30 -5.42
N CYS A 59 6.94 5.66 -5.51
CA CYS A 59 6.00 5.03 -6.44
C CYS A 59 6.31 5.39 -7.90
N GLU A 60 6.79 6.61 -8.17
CA GLU A 60 7.08 7.11 -9.52
C GLU A 60 8.46 6.73 -10.04
N SER A 61 9.40 6.39 -9.15
CA SER A 61 10.75 5.95 -9.50
C SER A 61 10.84 4.63 -10.26
N GLY A 62 9.71 4.00 -10.52
CA GLY A 62 9.55 2.81 -11.37
C GLY A 62 9.41 1.49 -10.64
N ASP A 63 9.99 1.29 -9.45
CA ASP A 63 9.82 0.04 -8.68
C ASP A 63 9.80 0.26 -7.16
N LEU A 64 8.66 0.79 -6.68
CA LEU A 64 8.39 0.93 -5.25
C LEU A 64 8.71 -0.34 -4.46
N HIS A 65 8.38 -1.51 -5.01
CA HIS A 65 8.53 -2.76 -4.26
C HIS A 65 10.01 -3.13 -4.05
N THR A 66 10.86 -2.87 -5.02
CA THR A 66 12.31 -3.01 -4.84
C THR A 66 12.85 -1.98 -3.85
N THR A 67 12.42 -0.74 -3.92
CA THR A 67 12.79 0.31 -2.95
C THR A 67 12.38 -0.08 -1.52
N VAL A 68 11.16 -0.56 -1.34
CA VAL A 68 10.67 -1.07 -0.04
C VAL A 68 11.46 -2.29 0.42
N THR A 69 11.87 -3.17 -0.52
CA THR A 69 12.73 -4.32 -0.19
C THR A 69 14.10 -3.88 0.34
N GLN A 70 14.71 -2.87 -0.26
CA GLN A 70 15.99 -2.31 0.21
C GLN A 70 15.89 -1.78 1.66
N MET A 71 14.79 -1.12 1.98
CA MET A 71 14.52 -0.62 3.34
C MET A 71 14.29 -1.75 4.34
N ALA A 72 13.58 -2.80 3.92
CA ALA A 72 13.25 -3.93 4.78
C ALA A 72 14.44 -4.83 5.07
N TRP A 73 15.27 -5.05 4.08
CA TRP A 73 16.43 -5.94 4.15
C TRP A 73 17.73 -5.24 3.71
N PRO A 74 18.20 -4.23 4.46
CA PRO A 74 19.36 -3.41 4.08
C PRO A 74 20.68 -4.19 4.02
N LYS A 75 20.71 -5.43 4.52
CA LYS A 75 21.91 -6.28 4.54
C LYS A 75 22.10 -7.11 3.27
N LEU A 76 21.15 -7.07 2.32
CA LEU A 76 21.33 -7.72 1.03
C LEU A 76 22.33 -6.93 0.16
N GLU A 77 22.86 -7.56 -0.87
CA GLU A 77 23.89 -6.99 -1.76
C GLU A 77 23.30 -5.96 -2.73
N TRP A 78 22.94 -4.79 -2.21
CA TRP A 78 22.40 -3.69 -3.00
C TRP A 78 23.51 -2.95 -3.77
N THR A 79 23.18 -2.50 -4.98
CA THR A 79 24.07 -1.76 -5.89
C THR A 79 23.48 -0.41 -6.29
N GLN A 80 24.17 0.33 -7.18
CA GLN A 80 23.63 1.54 -7.79
C GLN A 80 22.77 1.24 -9.04
N ASP A 81 22.80 -0.01 -9.54
CA ASP A 81 22.03 -0.42 -10.71
C ASP A 81 20.64 -0.93 -10.30
N SER A 82 19.59 -0.27 -10.77
CA SER A 82 18.20 -0.60 -10.48
C SER A 82 17.81 -1.99 -10.98
N LYS A 83 18.36 -2.44 -12.12
CA LYS A 83 18.08 -3.78 -12.66
C LYS A 83 18.70 -4.87 -11.81
N ALA A 84 19.96 -4.66 -11.37
CA ALA A 84 20.63 -5.57 -10.45
C ALA A 84 19.88 -5.65 -9.10
N ASN A 85 19.45 -4.51 -8.57
CA ASN A 85 18.67 -4.46 -7.33
C ASN A 85 17.34 -5.19 -7.45
N ARG A 86 16.69 -5.12 -8.58
CA ARG A 86 15.47 -5.90 -8.82
C ARG A 86 15.74 -7.40 -8.76
N LEU A 87 16.84 -7.88 -9.36
CA LEU A 87 17.23 -9.29 -9.29
C LEU A 87 17.53 -9.73 -7.84
N VAL A 88 18.16 -8.88 -7.04
CA VAL A 88 18.37 -9.13 -5.60
C VAL A 88 17.03 -9.23 -4.88
N ALA A 89 16.09 -8.31 -5.14
CA ALA A 89 14.76 -8.32 -4.54
C ALA A 89 13.91 -9.54 -4.95
N GLU A 90 14.13 -10.08 -6.13
CA GLU A 90 13.43 -11.27 -6.65
C GLU A 90 14.03 -12.60 -6.14
N GLN A 91 15.13 -12.58 -5.39
CA GLN A 91 15.66 -13.79 -4.73
C GLN A 91 14.66 -14.36 -3.73
N LEU A 92 14.64 -15.68 -3.60
CA LEU A 92 13.79 -16.37 -2.63
C LEU A 92 14.19 -16.03 -1.21
N ALA A 93 13.24 -15.51 -0.44
CA ALA A 93 13.41 -15.14 0.96
C ALA A 93 12.83 -16.21 1.90
N TYR A 94 11.65 -16.70 1.60
CA TYR A 94 10.94 -17.65 2.46
C TYR A 94 9.96 -18.50 1.64
N ARG A 95 10.14 -19.82 1.66
CA ARG A 95 9.37 -20.79 0.89
C ARG A 95 9.41 -20.47 -0.61
N ASP A 96 8.25 -20.14 -1.19
CA ASP A 96 8.01 -19.79 -2.58
C ASP A 96 7.93 -18.29 -2.85
N LYS A 97 8.20 -17.46 -1.82
CA LYS A 97 8.10 -15.99 -1.90
C LYS A 97 9.46 -15.34 -1.98
N SER A 98 9.60 -14.41 -2.90
CA SER A 98 10.74 -13.52 -2.99
C SER A 98 10.71 -12.44 -1.92
N TYR A 99 11.85 -11.77 -1.67
CA TYR A 99 11.90 -10.58 -0.83
C TYR A 99 10.94 -9.50 -1.35
N ARG A 100 10.85 -9.36 -2.67
CA ARG A 100 9.97 -8.39 -3.33
C ARG A 100 8.49 -8.70 -3.10
N ASP A 101 8.07 -9.97 -3.21
CA ASP A 101 6.69 -10.37 -2.94
C ASP A 101 6.29 -10.12 -1.48
N LEU A 102 7.21 -10.40 -0.56
CA LEU A 102 7.00 -10.11 0.85
C LEU A 102 6.87 -8.60 1.07
N SER A 103 7.77 -7.78 0.52
CA SER A 103 7.72 -6.33 0.62
C SER A 103 6.44 -5.74 0.08
N LYS A 104 5.93 -6.24 -1.05
CA LYS A 104 4.65 -5.83 -1.62
C LYS A 104 3.51 -6.04 -0.61
N GLY A 105 3.42 -7.24 -0.04
CA GLY A 105 2.37 -7.56 0.94
C GLY A 105 2.51 -6.78 2.23
N LEU A 106 3.73 -6.62 2.74
CA LEU A 106 4.02 -5.91 3.98
C LEU A 106 3.79 -4.40 3.84
N GLY A 107 4.24 -3.79 2.73
CA GLY A 107 4.01 -2.37 2.44
C GLY A 107 2.53 -2.06 2.31
N HIS A 108 1.80 -2.84 1.51
CA HIS A 108 0.35 -2.70 1.37
C HIS A 108 -0.37 -2.86 2.72
N GLY A 109 -0.05 -3.93 3.47
CA GLY A 109 -0.64 -4.12 4.80
C GLY A 109 -0.35 -2.95 5.76
N SER A 110 0.87 -2.39 5.72
CA SER A 110 1.25 -1.25 6.56
C SER A 110 0.48 0.02 6.21
N ASN A 111 0.23 0.28 4.92
CA ASN A 111 -0.61 1.40 4.49
C ASN A 111 -2.04 1.30 5.04
N TYR A 112 -2.56 0.09 5.18
CA TYR A 112 -3.95 -0.17 5.60
C TYR A 112 -4.09 -0.63 7.06
N LEU A 113 -3.27 -0.09 7.96
CA LEU A 113 -3.30 -0.35 9.42
C LEU A 113 -3.05 -1.81 9.81
N GLY A 114 -2.38 -2.59 8.96
CA GLY A 114 -2.05 -3.98 9.26
C GLY A 114 -1.22 -4.12 10.53
N GLN A 115 -1.72 -4.87 11.49
CA GLN A 115 -1.01 -5.11 12.74
C GLN A 115 0.03 -6.21 12.58
N PRO A 116 1.21 -6.12 13.23
CA PRO A 116 2.28 -7.12 13.09
C PRO A 116 1.82 -8.56 13.30
N ASN A 117 0.98 -8.82 14.30
CA ASN A 117 0.47 -10.16 14.58
C ASN A 117 -0.39 -10.72 13.43
N THR A 118 -1.29 -9.91 12.88
CA THR A 118 -2.15 -10.32 11.77
C THR A 118 -1.32 -10.52 10.50
N MET A 119 -0.42 -9.59 10.20
CA MET A 119 0.46 -9.68 9.03
C MET A 119 1.40 -10.88 9.11
N SER A 120 1.91 -11.21 10.29
CA SER A 120 2.72 -12.40 10.57
C SER A 120 2.00 -13.70 10.19
N GLN A 121 0.72 -13.82 10.54
CA GLN A 121 -0.10 -14.98 10.20
C GLN A 121 -0.26 -15.14 8.66
N HIS A 122 -0.48 -14.03 7.95
CA HIS A 122 -0.65 -14.04 6.49
C HIS A 122 0.67 -14.24 5.74
N ALA A 123 1.72 -13.54 6.14
CA ALA A 123 3.03 -13.64 5.52
C ALA A 123 3.79 -14.91 5.94
N LYS A 124 3.40 -15.52 7.05
CA LYS A 124 4.09 -16.65 7.71
C LYS A 124 5.54 -16.32 8.09
N LEU A 125 5.75 -15.10 8.51
CA LEU A 125 7.01 -14.58 9.04
C LEU A 125 6.89 -14.33 10.54
N PRO A 126 7.99 -14.35 11.32
CA PRO A 126 7.99 -13.97 12.72
C PRO A 126 7.45 -12.54 12.91
N VAL A 127 6.70 -12.33 14.00
CA VAL A 127 6.13 -11.01 14.35
C VAL A 127 7.23 -9.94 14.47
N SER A 128 8.41 -10.31 15.00
CA SER A 128 9.55 -9.40 15.12
C SER A 128 10.02 -8.89 13.76
N VAL A 129 10.07 -9.74 12.75
CA VAL A 129 10.46 -9.35 11.37
C VAL A 129 9.46 -8.35 10.80
N ILE A 130 8.16 -8.57 11.03
CA ILE A 130 7.12 -7.63 10.58
C ILE A 130 7.23 -6.29 11.32
N ALA A 131 7.45 -6.32 12.64
CA ALA A 131 7.59 -5.11 13.45
C ALA A 131 8.82 -4.29 13.04
N ASP A 132 9.95 -4.95 12.77
CA ASP A 132 11.18 -4.31 12.29
C ASP A 132 10.96 -3.70 10.90
N PHE A 133 10.29 -4.45 10.00
CA PHE A 133 9.89 -3.92 8.70
C PHE A 133 9.04 -2.65 8.85
N GLN A 134 7.96 -2.69 9.61
CA GLN A 134 7.07 -1.53 9.77
C GLN A 134 7.79 -0.33 10.39
N ARG A 135 8.68 -0.55 11.35
CA ARG A 135 9.50 0.52 11.93
C ARG A 135 10.34 1.21 10.84
N ASN A 136 11.06 0.43 10.04
CA ASN A 136 11.88 0.96 8.96
C ASN A 136 11.02 1.66 7.89
N TYR A 137 9.91 1.04 7.51
CA TYR A 137 8.97 1.57 6.53
C TYR A 137 8.39 2.93 6.94
N PHE A 138 7.87 3.05 8.17
CA PHE A 138 7.30 4.29 8.66
C PHE A 138 8.37 5.36 9.00
N THR A 139 9.59 4.94 9.31
CA THR A 139 10.71 5.89 9.43
C THR A 139 11.09 6.46 8.07
N ALA A 140 11.08 5.64 7.04
CA ALA A 140 11.37 6.10 5.68
C ALA A 140 10.24 6.94 5.08
N PHE A 141 8.99 6.58 5.33
CA PHE A 141 7.78 7.20 4.77
C PHE A 141 6.89 7.77 5.87
N GLN A 142 7.39 8.80 6.56
CA GLN A 142 6.70 9.42 7.71
C GLN A 142 5.33 10.02 7.34
N CYS A 143 5.13 10.40 6.09
CA CYS A 143 3.84 10.88 5.59
C CYS A 143 2.73 9.82 5.67
N ILE A 144 3.06 8.52 5.65
CA ILE A 144 2.06 7.44 5.74
C ILE A 144 1.37 7.40 7.12
N PRO A 145 2.09 7.24 8.25
CA PRO A 145 1.43 7.26 9.55
C PRO A 145 0.78 8.61 9.85
N ALA A 146 1.31 9.74 9.37
CA ALA A 146 0.67 11.04 9.50
C ALA A 146 -0.69 11.07 8.77
N TRP A 147 -0.74 10.57 7.55
CA TRP A 147 -1.99 10.42 6.79
C TRP A 147 -3.00 9.51 7.49
N GLN A 148 -2.56 8.39 8.06
CA GLN A 148 -3.43 7.49 8.82
C GLN A 148 -4.04 8.18 10.04
N ILE A 149 -3.21 8.90 10.82
CA ILE A 149 -3.64 9.65 12.01
C ILE A 149 -4.66 10.72 11.61
N GLU A 150 -4.37 11.50 10.59
CA GLU A 150 -5.24 12.58 10.12
C GLU A 150 -6.57 12.05 9.58
N THR A 151 -6.56 10.93 8.82
CA THR A 151 -7.79 10.28 8.35
C THR A 151 -8.67 9.84 9.53
N ILE A 152 -8.08 9.23 10.56
CA ILE A 152 -8.82 8.79 11.75
C ILE A 152 -9.32 9.99 12.55
N ARG A 153 -8.56 11.09 12.63
CA ARG A 153 -9.00 12.33 13.27
C ARG A 153 -10.24 12.89 12.57
N GLN A 154 -10.19 13.05 11.25
CA GLN A 154 -11.35 13.53 10.46
C GLN A 154 -12.58 12.61 10.61
N LEU A 155 -12.37 11.30 10.58
CA LEU A 155 -13.43 10.32 10.82
C LEU A 155 -14.12 10.55 12.17
N ARG A 156 -13.36 10.75 13.23
CA ARG A 156 -13.89 10.96 14.60
C ARG A 156 -14.65 12.26 14.74
N GLU A 157 -14.15 13.31 14.11
CA GLU A 157 -14.74 14.66 14.21
C GLU A 157 -16.00 14.82 13.35
N THR A 158 -15.97 14.31 12.13
CA THR A 158 -17.01 14.62 11.13
C THR A 158 -17.88 13.42 10.75
N ARG A 159 -17.41 12.20 11.00
CA ARG A 159 -17.99 10.95 10.48
C ARG A 159 -18.14 10.94 8.95
N CYS A 160 -17.42 11.82 8.27
CA CYS A 160 -17.46 11.96 6.82
C CYS A 160 -16.04 12.14 6.30
N LEU A 161 -15.69 11.38 5.27
CA LEU A 161 -14.47 11.61 4.51
C LEU A 161 -14.81 12.07 3.11
N ILE A 162 -14.00 12.97 2.59
CA ILE A 162 -14.12 13.52 1.23
C ILE A 162 -12.83 13.19 0.49
N THR A 163 -12.95 12.52 -0.65
CA THR A 163 -11.80 12.22 -1.50
C THR A 163 -11.32 13.47 -2.23
N PRO A 164 -10.08 13.49 -2.77
CA PRO A 164 -9.60 14.61 -3.59
C PRO A 164 -10.51 14.97 -4.76
N TRP A 165 -11.32 14.02 -5.25
CA TRP A 165 -12.29 14.22 -6.33
C TRP A 165 -13.69 14.68 -5.83
N GLY A 166 -13.83 15.00 -4.53
CA GLY A 166 -15.08 15.49 -3.95
C GLY A 166 -16.10 14.41 -3.60
N ARG A 167 -15.79 13.11 -3.75
CA ARG A 167 -16.71 12.04 -3.32
C ARG A 167 -16.78 12.00 -1.81
N ARG A 168 -18.01 11.90 -1.28
CA ARG A 168 -18.27 11.86 0.17
C ARG A 168 -18.71 10.49 0.61
N ARG A 169 -18.19 10.03 1.76
CA ARG A 169 -18.66 8.84 2.45
C ARG A 169 -18.90 9.12 3.91
N TYR A 170 -20.10 8.79 4.38
CA TYR A 170 -20.48 8.85 5.79
C TYR A 170 -20.25 7.49 6.46
N PHE A 171 -19.76 7.51 7.69
CA PHE A 171 -19.47 6.33 8.50
C PHE A 171 -20.41 6.32 9.69
N TRP A 172 -21.44 5.48 9.64
CA TRP A 172 -22.49 5.41 10.66
C TRP A 172 -22.10 4.54 11.87
N ASN A 173 -21.11 3.66 11.71
CA ASN A 173 -20.60 2.82 12.77
C ASN A 173 -19.80 3.62 13.80
N ASP A 174 -19.44 2.99 14.94
CA ASP A 174 -18.59 3.62 15.95
C ASP A 174 -17.26 4.12 15.32
N PRO A 175 -16.98 5.43 15.36
CA PRO A 175 -15.78 6.01 14.77
C PRO A 175 -14.48 5.62 15.50
N ASN A 176 -14.56 4.94 16.65
CA ASN A 176 -13.42 4.42 17.40
C ASN A 176 -13.17 2.92 17.13
N ALA A 177 -14.07 2.26 16.44
CA ALA A 177 -13.93 0.83 16.16
C ALA A 177 -12.89 0.56 15.08
N VAL A 178 -12.05 -0.45 15.29
CA VAL A 178 -11.00 -0.86 14.32
C VAL A 178 -11.54 -1.11 12.91
N PRO A 179 -12.68 -1.82 12.73
CA PRO A 179 -13.23 -2.01 11.37
C PRO A 179 -13.60 -0.70 10.69
N THR A 180 -14.06 0.31 11.44
CA THR A 180 -14.40 1.63 10.90
C THR A 180 -13.14 2.38 10.49
N HIS A 181 -12.05 2.32 11.29
CA HIS A 181 -10.75 2.88 10.92
C HIS A 181 -10.23 2.26 9.62
N ASN A 182 -10.24 0.93 9.52
CA ASN A 182 -9.77 0.23 8.31
C ASN A 182 -10.57 0.65 7.07
N ALA A 183 -11.90 0.76 7.19
CA ALA A 183 -12.76 1.19 6.11
C ALA A 183 -12.53 2.67 5.72
N ALA A 184 -12.20 3.54 6.68
CA ALA A 184 -11.89 4.94 6.45
C ALA A 184 -10.55 5.10 5.71
N ILE A 185 -9.51 4.40 6.16
CA ILE A 185 -8.18 4.41 5.53
C ILE A 185 -8.24 3.90 4.09
N ALA A 186 -9.01 2.83 3.83
CA ALA A 186 -9.13 2.27 2.50
C ALA A 186 -9.96 3.16 1.54
N TYR A 187 -10.83 4.00 2.06
CA TYR A 187 -11.81 4.71 1.24
C TYR A 187 -11.17 5.64 0.22
N SER A 188 -10.31 6.56 0.65
CA SER A 188 -9.78 7.60 -0.24
C SER A 188 -8.86 7.08 -1.35
N PRO A 189 -7.92 6.18 -1.08
CA PRO A 189 -7.04 5.65 -2.13
C PRO A 189 -7.73 4.72 -3.12
N GLN A 190 -8.83 4.06 -2.71
CA GLN A 190 -9.50 3.03 -3.50
C GLN A 190 -10.80 3.51 -4.15
N SER A 191 -11.11 4.79 -4.13
CA SER A 191 -12.41 5.33 -4.60
C SER A 191 -12.34 6.10 -5.92
#